data_48806befa6d9f65d774b98613125ec33
#
_entry.id   48806befa6d9f65d774b98613125ec33
#
_cell.length_a   1.000
_cell.length_b   1.000
_cell.length_c   1.000
_cell.angle_alpha   90.00
_cell.angle_beta   90.00
_cell.angle_gamma   90.00
#
_symmetry.space_group_name_H-M   'P 1'
#
loop_
_entity.id
_entity.type
_entity.pdbx_description
1 polymer ?
#
loop_
_entity_poly.entity_id
_entity_poly.type
_entity_poly.pdbx_seq_one_letter_code
_entity_poly.pdbx_strand_id
1 'polypeptide(L)'
;MALEVAGTTPREQQVEIERVHEPGGTSSAQATREASIHHNSITPLQGVAIIFGTNIGAGILSLPYAAKDGGFASLVLALVIAGTLTTFSMLYVAEVALRTNKPLQLSGLTEKYLGQAGRWIVFTAVIINGVGALIAYASGSGSLIASLTGLPESVGTVVFFAAGAAIMWLGLQATGVVEGAITTAMAVILAVLIGWTLLGPGITLGNLWVFRPGFIIPIVNLAVFTFLAQYVVPELARGMKGHRAGAIPVTIVVGMCITGFTLAAVPFAALGLLGTQVTEVITLAWSERLGHAAFIMANIFALCAMMTSFIAIGFTTMRNVLDIFHWPEEGLYRHVGIAMTVFPPLIIFFCGFHGFVQALTYTGGFAGAIISIVPVMLLTAARRFGDVTPAWANTWQAHPLIRGAIIVVYGLAFVYAALSITGMVG
;
A
#
# COMPACT_ATOMS: atom_id res chain seq x y z
N MET A 1 -59.88 36.71 -54.23
CA MET A 1 -59.32 37.05 -52.91
C MET A 1 -58.70 35.73 -52.34
N ALA A 2 -57.45 35.50 -52.72
CA ALA A 2 -56.75 34.27 -52.40
C ALA A 2 -56.00 34.44 -51.07
N LEU A 3 -56.15 33.51 -50.17
CA LEU A 3 -55.33 33.38 -48.98
C LEU A 3 -54.32 32.24 -49.20
N GLU A 4 -53.09 32.62 -49.27
CA GLU A 4 -51.90 31.80 -49.39
C GLU A 4 -51.63 31.03 -48.05
N VAL A 5 -51.64 29.71 -48.14
CA VAL A 5 -51.20 28.84 -47.04
C VAL A 5 -49.73 28.54 -47.26
N ALA A 6 -48.88 29.10 -46.45
CA ALA A 6 -47.43 28.82 -46.44
C ALA A 6 -47.19 27.39 -45.96
N GLY A 7 -46.71 26.53 -46.85
CA GLY A 7 -46.24 25.17 -46.48
C GLY A 7 -44.83 25.19 -45.95
N THR A 8 -44.65 24.64 -44.78
CA THR A 8 -43.33 24.32 -44.19
C THR A 8 -42.67 23.19 -44.99
N THR A 9 -41.40 23.31 -45.28
CA THR A 9 -40.65 22.37 -46.11
C THR A 9 -40.34 21.07 -45.32
N PRO A 10 -40.18 19.92 -46.03
CA PRO A 10 -39.92 18.61 -45.39
C PRO A 10 -38.66 18.57 -44.52
N ARG A 11 -37.80 19.55 -44.64
CA ARG A 11 -36.55 19.64 -43.89
C ARG A 11 -36.74 20.14 -42.45
N GLU A 12 -37.78 20.95 -42.20
CA GLU A 12 -38.10 21.43 -40.84
C GLU A 12 -38.80 20.37 -39.99
N GLN A 13 -39.57 19.48 -40.60
CA GLN A 13 -40.20 18.35 -39.92
C GLN A 13 -39.18 17.26 -39.48
N GLN A 14 -38.12 17.05 -40.24
CA GLN A 14 -37.04 16.12 -39.85
C GLN A 14 -36.21 16.64 -38.67
N VAL A 15 -35.99 17.96 -38.56
CA VAL A 15 -35.25 18.55 -37.43
C VAL A 15 -36.07 18.52 -36.14
N GLU A 16 -37.39 18.55 -36.21
CA GLU A 16 -38.26 18.51 -35.03
C GLU A 16 -38.47 17.07 -34.51
N ILE A 17 -38.40 16.06 -35.41
CA ILE A 17 -38.48 14.63 -35.03
C ILE A 17 -37.15 14.14 -34.43
N GLU A 18 -36.01 14.71 -34.83
CA GLU A 18 -34.68 14.35 -34.26
C GLU A 18 -34.47 14.94 -32.86
N ARG A 19 -35.23 15.98 -32.44
CA ARG A 19 -35.16 16.54 -31.07
C ARG A 19 -35.97 15.79 -30.02
N VAL A 20 -36.78 14.82 -30.41
CA VAL A 20 -37.66 14.06 -29.46
C VAL A 20 -37.12 12.69 -29.10
N HIS A 21 -35.97 12.28 -29.66
CA HIS A 21 -35.30 11.00 -29.32
C HIS A 21 -33.86 11.21 -28.90
N GLU A 22 -33.60 12.03 -27.85
CA GLU A 22 -32.44 11.86 -27.01
C GLU A 22 -32.78 10.82 -25.94
N PRO A 23 -32.05 9.69 -25.84
CA PRO A 23 -32.25 8.74 -24.77
C PRO A 23 -31.84 9.36 -23.43
N GLY A 24 -32.78 9.32 -22.54
CA GLY A 24 -32.85 9.85 -21.22
C GLY A 24 -31.56 10.04 -20.44
N GLY A 25 -31.58 11.13 -19.72
CA GLY A 25 -30.61 11.66 -18.83
C GLY A 25 -29.64 10.69 -18.20
N THR A 26 -28.39 10.84 -18.52
CA THR A 26 -27.32 10.50 -17.59
C THR A 26 -27.61 11.21 -16.28
N SER A 27 -27.97 10.43 -15.28
CA SER A 27 -28.32 10.89 -13.93
C SER A 27 -27.37 12.00 -13.50
N SER A 28 -27.93 13.10 -12.98
CA SER A 28 -27.17 14.21 -12.37
C SER A 28 -26.14 13.70 -11.35
N ALA A 29 -26.37 12.52 -10.79
CA ALA A 29 -25.44 11.79 -9.93
C ALA A 29 -24.20 11.25 -10.69
N GLN A 30 -24.32 10.86 -11.96
CA GLN A 30 -23.15 10.46 -12.77
C GLN A 30 -22.35 11.69 -13.22
N ALA A 31 -23.00 12.76 -13.63
CA ALA A 31 -22.34 14.02 -13.97
C ALA A 31 -21.70 14.67 -12.72
N THR A 32 -22.32 14.55 -11.55
CA THR A 32 -21.75 15.02 -10.27
C THR A 32 -20.61 14.11 -9.80
N ARG A 33 -20.67 12.80 -10.06
CA ARG A 33 -19.55 11.86 -9.82
C ARG A 33 -18.38 12.11 -10.77
N GLU A 34 -18.63 12.32 -12.05
CA GLU A 34 -17.59 12.68 -13.02
C GLU A 34 -17.02 14.06 -12.75
N ALA A 35 -17.81 15.05 -12.34
CA ALA A 35 -17.33 16.36 -11.91
C ALA A 35 -16.54 16.31 -10.59
N SER A 36 -16.89 15.43 -9.66
CA SER A 36 -16.13 15.25 -8.41
C SER A 36 -14.79 14.52 -8.63
N ILE A 37 -14.70 13.67 -9.65
CA ILE A 37 -13.45 13.01 -10.07
C ILE A 37 -12.52 13.99 -10.80
N HIS A 38 -13.05 15.06 -11.37
CA HIS A 38 -12.25 16.05 -12.13
C HIS A 38 -11.65 17.19 -11.30
N HIS A 39 -11.85 17.25 -9.98
CA HIS A 39 -11.46 18.46 -9.21
C HIS A 39 -10.49 18.25 -8.03
N ASN A 40 -9.86 17.10 -7.87
CA ASN A 40 -8.78 16.98 -6.88
C ASN A 40 -7.41 16.95 -7.57
N SER A 41 -6.86 18.15 -7.84
CA SER A 41 -5.44 18.26 -8.16
C SER A 41 -4.62 17.91 -6.90
N ILE A 42 -3.82 16.84 -6.98
CA ILE A 42 -2.91 16.45 -5.91
C ILE A 42 -1.66 17.34 -5.99
N THR A 43 -1.37 18.08 -4.93
CA THR A 43 -0.13 18.84 -4.83
C THR A 43 1.06 17.91 -4.58
N PRO A 44 2.31 18.30 -4.94
CA PRO A 44 3.49 17.49 -4.66
C PRO A 44 3.64 17.10 -3.18
N LEU A 45 3.31 18.00 -2.26
CA LEU A 45 3.35 17.74 -0.82
C LEU A 45 2.30 16.69 -0.39
N GLN A 46 1.08 16.78 -0.92
CA GLN A 46 0.05 15.75 -0.70
C GLN A 46 0.47 14.40 -1.28
N GLY A 47 1.11 14.40 -2.45
CA GLY A 47 1.67 13.19 -3.06
C GLY A 47 2.75 12.54 -2.19
N VAL A 48 3.65 13.33 -1.61
CA VAL A 48 4.65 12.85 -0.62
C VAL A 48 3.94 12.25 0.60
N ALA A 49 2.91 12.93 1.14
CA ALA A 49 2.14 12.45 2.29
C ALA A 49 1.40 11.13 1.99
N ILE A 50 0.83 10.98 0.78
CA ILE A 50 0.18 9.72 0.34
C ILE A 50 1.19 8.58 0.31
N ILE A 51 2.37 8.77 -0.30
CA ILE A 51 3.42 7.74 -0.35
C ILE A 51 3.89 7.38 1.05
N PHE A 52 4.18 8.38 1.88
CA PHE A 52 4.59 8.20 3.26
C PHE A 52 3.53 7.44 4.06
N GLY A 53 2.27 7.91 4.06
CA GLY A 53 1.16 7.29 4.78
C GLY A 53 0.89 5.84 4.34
N THR A 54 1.01 5.57 3.04
CA THR A 54 0.87 4.21 2.50
C THR A 54 1.92 3.24 3.04
N ASN A 55 3.16 3.72 3.20
CA ASN A 55 4.29 2.89 3.63
C ASN A 55 4.43 2.81 5.18
N ILE A 56 3.98 3.85 5.90
CA ILE A 56 4.01 3.87 7.37
C ILE A 56 2.74 3.22 7.92
N GLY A 57 2.80 1.92 8.07
CA GLY A 57 1.73 1.10 8.64
C GLY A 57 2.34 0.05 9.61
N ALA A 58 1.73 -1.13 9.65
CA ALA A 58 2.20 -2.22 10.51
C ALA A 58 3.65 -2.66 10.21
N GLY A 59 4.13 -2.46 8.99
CA GLY A 59 5.49 -2.84 8.59
C GLY A 59 6.58 -2.19 9.44
N ILE A 60 6.43 -0.91 9.82
CA ILE A 60 7.43 -0.22 10.66
C ILE A 60 7.56 -0.84 12.05
N LEU A 61 6.47 -1.43 12.57
CA LEU A 61 6.42 -2.04 13.90
C LEU A 61 7.18 -3.36 13.96
N SER A 62 7.39 -4.02 12.82
CA SER A 62 8.00 -5.34 12.70
C SER A 62 9.51 -5.31 12.36
N LEU A 63 10.01 -4.21 11.80
CA LEU A 63 11.40 -4.09 11.34
C LEU A 63 12.44 -4.31 12.43
N PRO A 64 12.31 -3.77 13.68
CA PRO A 64 13.28 -4.00 14.72
C PRO A 64 13.40 -5.49 15.09
N TYR A 65 12.29 -6.21 15.14
CA TYR A 65 12.29 -7.64 15.44
C TYR A 65 12.96 -8.46 14.32
N ALA A 66 12.66 -8.17 13.07
CA ALA A 66 13.31 -8.83 11.93
C ALA A 66 14.83 -8.59 11.89
N ALA A 67 15.28 -7.46 12.41
CA ALA A 67 16.68 -7.08 12.43
C ALA A 67 17.42 -7.51 13.71
N LYS A 68 16.73 -8.05 14.73
CA LYS A 68 17.33 -8.36 16.05
C LYS A 68 18.57 -9.27 15.95
N ASP A 69 18.53 -10.25 15.05
CA ASP A 69 19.62 -11.22 14.88
C ASP A 69 20.61 -10.80 13.79
N GLY A 70 20.15 -10.09 12.77
CA GLY A 70 20.96 -9.55 11.66
C GLY A 70 21.74 -8.29 12.01
N GLY A 71 21.20 -7.51 12.94
CA GLY A 71 21.73 -6.22 13.38
C GLY A 71 21.26 -5.04 12.53
N PHE A 72 21.42 -3.84 13.09
CA PHE A 72 20.96 -2.58 12.47
C PHE A 72 21.66 -2.28 11.14
N ALA A 73 22.95 -2.61 11.00
CA ALA A 73 23.66 -2.36 9.74
C ALA A 73 23.12 -3.23 8.58
N SER A 74 22.74 -4.50 8.86
CA SER A 74 22.07 -5.38 7.88
C SER A 74 20.70 -4.84 7.50
N LEU A 75 19.95 -4.29 8.46
CA LEU A 75 18.67 -3.63 8.21
C LEU A 75 18.81 -2.42 7.30
N VAL A 76 19.75 -1.51 7.60
CA VAL A 76 19.97 -0.32 6.77
C VAL A 76 20.31 -0.71 5.34
N LEU A 77 21.18 -1.71 5.14
CA LEU A 77 21.50 -2.20 3.81
C LEU A 77 20.27 -2.77 3.10
N ALA A 78 19.45 -3.56 3.80
CA ALA A 78 18.21 -4.11 3.26
C ALA A 78 17.20 -3.01 2.88
N LEU A 79 17.04 -1.98 3.73
CA LEU A 79 16.19 -0.81 3.44
C LEU A 79 16.68 -0.02 2.24
N VAL A 80 17.99 0.19 2.11
CA VAL A 80 18.59 0.88 0.95
C VAL A 80 18.34 0.09 -0.33
N ILE A 81 18.55 -1.23 -0.31
CA ILE A 81 18.30 -2.09 -1.47
C ILE A 81 16.82 -2.09 -1.84
N ALA A 82 15.93 -2.44 -0.91
CA ALA A 82 14.50 -2.52 -1.16
C ALA A 82 13.93 -1.14 -1.53
N GLY A 83 14.23 -0.10 -0.76
CA GLY A 83 13.72 1.25 -1.00
C GLY A 83 14.15 1.83 -2.35
N THR A 84 15.42 1.65 -2.74
CA THR A 84 15.93 2.12 -4.03
C THR A 84 15.28 1.39 -5.19
N LEU A 85 15.25 0.05 -5.17
CA LEU A 85 14.69 -0.76 -6.25
C LEU A 85 13.17 -0.57 -6.37
N THR A 86 12.46 -0.45 -5.23
CA THR A 86 11.02 -0.14 -5.24
C THR A 86 10.77 1.26 -5.79
N THR A 87 11.61 2.26 -5.46
CA THR A 87 11.50 3.61 -6.04
C THR A 87 11.58 3.56 -7.56
N PHE A 88 12.54 2.82 -8.14
CA PHE A 88 12.60 2.64 -9.58
C PHE A 88 11.36 1.95 -10.14
N SER A 89 10.86 0.90 -9.47
CA SER A 89 9.62 0.23 -9.85
C SER A 89 8.43 1.21 -9.87
N MET A 90 8.30 2.09 -8.86
CA MET A 90 7.27 3.14 -8.82
C MET A 90 7.42 4.15 -9.97
N LEU A 91 8.65 4.57 -10.29
CA LEU A 91 8.91 5.44 -11.44
C LEU A 91 8.50 4.80 -12.77
N TYR A 92 8.64 3.47 -12.90
CA TYR A 92 8.16 2.75 -14.07
C TYR A 92 6.63 2.77 -14.16
N VAL A 93 5.94 2.52 -13.05
CA VAL A 93 4.47 2.63 -12.99
C VAL A 93 4.01 4.05 -13.36
N ALA A 94 4.70 5.08 -12.88
CA ALA A 94 4.39 6.48 -13.20
C ALA A 94 4.48 6.75 -14.72
N GLU A 95 5.56 6.32 -15.38
CA GLU A 95 5.69 6.46 -16.84
C GLU A 95 4.59 5.69 -17.58
N VAL A 96 4.27 4.47 -17.16
CA VAL A 96 3.20 3.65 -17.74
C VAL A 96 1.84 4.35 -17.62
N ALA A 97 1.52 4.89 -16.45
CA ALA A 97 0.28 5.63 -16.23
C ALA A 97 0.19 6.89 -17.09
N LEU A 98 1.30 7.62 -17.25
CA LEU A 98 1.38 8.81 -18.12
C LEU A 98 1.29 8.49 -19.61
N ARG A 99 1.64 7.25 -20.04
CA ARG A 99 1.48 6.77 -21.43
C ARG A 99 0.08 6.27 -21.72
N THR A 100 -0.81 6.23 -20.73
CA THR A 100 -2.14 5.65 -20.83
C THR A 100 -3.22 6.72 -20.75
N ASN A 101 -4.08 6.82 -21.77
CA ASN A 101 -5.18 7.80 -21.80
C ASN A 101 -6.25 7.49 -20.74
N LYS A 102 -6.63 6.21 -20.61
CA LYS A 102 -7.66 5.79 -19.66
C LYS A 102 -7.13 5.81 -18.23
N PRO A 103 -7.94 6.26 -17.26
CA PRO A 103 -7.58 6.25 -15.84
C PRO A 103 -7.65 4.82 -15.27
N LEU A 104 -6.61 4.03 -15.47
CA LEU A 104 -6.53 2.65 -15.00
C LEU A 104 -5.71 2.57 -13.70
N GLN A 105 -6.11 1.69 -12.80
CA GLN A 105 -5.29 1.26 -11.65
C GLN A 105 -4.22 0.26 -12.10
N LEU A 106 -3.35 -0.19 -11.18
CA LEU A 106 -2.24 -1.08 -11.53
C LEU A 106 -2.73 -2.39 -12.20
N SER A 107 -3.81 -2.99 -11.73
CA SER A 107 -4.44 -4.18 -12.33
C SER A 107 -4.91 -3.92 -13.76
N GLY A 108 -5.61 -2.80 -13.99
CA GLY A 108 -6.07 -2.41 -15.32
C GLY A 108 -4.92 -2.06 -16.29
N LEU A 109 -3.84 -1.44 -15.80
CA LEU A 109 -2.62 -1.23 -16.59
C LEU A 109 -1.99 -2.56 -17.00
N THR A 110 -2.00 -3.53 -16.08
CA THR A 110 -1.44 -4.86 -16.34
C THR A 110 -2.27 -5.62 -17.37
N GLU A 111 -3.59 -5.56 -17.26
CA GLU A 111 -4.49 -6.15 -18.26
C GLU A 111 -4.29 -5.54 -19.65
N LYS A 112 -4.21 -4.20 -19.71
CA LYS A 112 -4.02 -3.48 -20.98
C LYS A 112 -2.73 -3.85 -21.70
N TYR A 113 -1.60 -3.94 -20.98
CA TYR A 113 -0.28 -4.09 -21.58
C TYR A 113 0.26 -5.50 -21.58
N LEU A 114 -0.18 -6.36 -20.65
CA LEU A 114 0.28 -7.74 -20.49
C LEU A 114 -0.86 -8.76 -20.70
N GLY A 115 -2.08 -8.30 -20.98
CA GLY A 115 -3.24 -9.15 -21.24
C GLY A 115 -3.76 -9.87 -20.00
N GLN A 116 -4.58 -10.89 -20.20
CA GLN A 116 -5.25 -11.66 -19.15
C GLN A 116 -4.25 -12.31 -18.16
N ALA A 117 -3.12 -12.82 -18.66
CA ALA A 117 -2.09 -13.41 -17.79
C ALA A 117 -1.55 -12.38 -16.79
N GLY A 118 -1.26 -11.16 -17.24
CA GLY A 118 -0.83 -10.07 -16.38
C GLY A 118 -1.87 -9.70 -15.33
N ARG A 119 -3.16 -9.64 -15.71
CA ARG A 119 -4.28 -9.40 -14.78
C ARG A 119 -4.30 -10.43 -13.66
N TRP A 120 -4.25 -11.73 -13.98
CA TRP A 120 -4.25 -12.80 -12.99
C TRP A 120 -3.02 -12.80 -12.06
N ILE A 121 -1.84 -12.46 -12.60
CA ILE A 121 -0.62 -12.34 -11.80
C ILE A 121 -0.78 -11.24 -10.74
N VAL A 122 -1.24 -10.05 -11.14
CA VAL A 122 -1.43 -8.94 -10.20
C VAL A 122 -2.60 -9.21 -9.25
N PHE A 123 -3.69 -9.81 -9.74
CA PHE A 123 -4.79 -10.25 -8.88
C PHE A 123 -4.27 -11.14 -7.75
N THR A 124 -3.54 -12.20 -8.10
CA THR A 124 -2.97 -13.13 -7.11
C THR A 124 -2.04 -12.42 -6.12
N ALA A 125 -1.20 -11.51 -6.60
CA ALA A 125 -0.32 -10.73 -5.74
C ALA A 125 -1.10 -9.84 -4.76
N VAL A 126 -2.18 -9.18 -5.20
CA VAL A 126 -3.03 -8.35 -4.31
C VAL A 126 -3.75 -9.22 -3.27
N ILE A 127 -4.23 -10.41 -3.64
CA ILE A 127 -4.85 -11.35 -2.69
C ILE A 127 -3.82 -11.82 -1.65
N ILE A 128 -2.62 -12.23 -2.08
CA ILE A 128 -1.54 -12.62 -1.15
C ILE A 128 -1.19 -11.46 -0.21
N ASN A 129 -1.09 -10.24 -0.74
CA ASN A 129 -0.82 -9.04 0.06
C ASN A 129 -1.93 -8.80 1.09
N GLY A 130 -3.19 -8.87 0.66
CA GLY A 130 -4.34 -8.63 1.52
C GLY A 130 -4.45 -9.67 2.63
N VAL A 131 -4.47 -10.94 2.27
CA VAL A 131 -4.58 -12.05 3.24
C VAL A 131 -3.40 -12.06 4.21
N GLY A 132 -2.16 -11.93 3.71
CA GLY A 132 -0.98 -11.96 4.55
C GLY A 132 -0.90 -10.77 5.52
N ALA A 133 -1.21 -9.56 5.05
CA ALA A 133 -1.25 -8.38 5.92
C ALA A 133 -2.35 -8.50 6.98
N LEU A 134 -3.55 -8.99 6.62
CA LEU A 134 -4.65 -9.16 7.56
C LEU A 134 -4.34 -10.25 8.61
N ILE A 135 -3.62 -11.32 8.26
CA ILE A 135 -3.12 -12.31 9.24
C ILE A 135 -2.15 -11.63 10.23
N ALA A 136 -1.25 -10.81 9.73
CA ALA A 136 -0.35 -10.05 10.60
C ALA A 136 -1.13 -9.13 11.54
N TYR A 137 -2.14 -8.42 11.03
CA TYR A 137 -2.97 -7.55 11.89
C TYR A 137 -3.79 -8.35 12.90
N ALA A 138 -4.20 -9.58 12.59
CA ALA A 138 -4.84 -10.47 13.55
C ALA A 138 -3.91 -10.76 14.74
N SER A 139 -2.68 -11.15 14.47
CA SER A 139 -1.67 -11.43 15.51
C SER A 139 -1.28 -10.17 16.28
N GLY A 140 -0.89 -9.11 15.57
CA GLY A 140 -0.40 -7.88 16.21
C GLY A 140 -1.47 -7.16 17.04
N SER A 141 -2.70 -7.04 16.53
CA SER A 141 -3.79 -6.39 17.27
C SER A 141 -4.24 -7.21 18.49
N GLY A 142 -4.25 -8.54 18.37
CA GLY A 142 -4.52 -9.44 19.49
C GLY A 142 -3.57 -9.21 20.65
N SER A 143 -2.27 -9.25 20.39
CA SER A 143 -1.23 -9.00 21.38
C SER A 143 -1.29 -7.60 22.00
N LEU A 144 -1.57 -6.56 21.18
CA LEU A 144 -1.73 -5.18 21.65
C LEU A 144 -2.93 -5.01 22.58
N ILE A 145 -4.11 -5.54 22.19
CA ILE A 145 -5.33 -5.46 22.99
C ILE A 145 -5.15 -6.27 24.28
N ALA A 146 -4.56 -7.45 24.20
CA ALA A 146 -4.26 -8.28 25.37
C ALA A 146 -3.38 -7.52 26.37
N SER A 147 -2.31 -6.85 25.91
CA SER A 147 -1.41 -6.09 26.75
C SER A 147 -2.05 -4.84 27.39
N LEU A 148 -3.01 -4.21 26.71
CA LEU A 148 -3.70 -3.02 27.22
C LEU A 148 -4.87 -3.34 28.17
N THR A 149 -5.54 -4.49 27.97
CA THR A 149 -6.80 -4.81 28.66
C THR A 149 -6.73 -6.03 29.56
N GLY A 150 -5.70 -6.89 29.39
CA GLY A 150 -5.61 -8.20 30.07
C GLY A 150 -6.50 -9.29 29.46
N LEU A 151 -7.22 -9.02 28.37
CA LEU A 151 -8.04 -10.01 27.66
C LEU A 151 -7.15 -11.02 26.92
N PRO A 152 -7.64 -12.25 26.66
CA PRO A 152 -6.96 -13.20 25.78
C PRO A 152 -6.70 -12.61 24.38
N GLU A 153 -5.56 -12.92 23.76
CA GLU A 153 -5.20 -12.42 22.43
C GLU A 153 -6.27 -12.75 21.36
N SER A 154 -6.84 -13.94 21.42
CA SER A 154 -7.92 -14.37 20.52
C SER A 154 -9.15 -13.46 20.59
N VAL A 155 -9.51 -13.00 21.79
CA VAL A 155 -10.61 -12.04 21.98
C VAL A 155 -10.25 -10.69 21.39
N GLY A 156 -9.02 -10.20 21.66
CA GLY A 156 -8.51 -8.96 21.08
C GLY A 156 -8.53 -8.98 19.55
N THR A 157 -8.08 -10.08 18.95
CA THR A 157 -8.14 -10.29 17.50
C THR A 157 -9.57 -10.20 16.95
N VAL A 158 -10.52 -10.89 17.57
CA VAL A 158 -11.92 -10.89 17.11
C VAL A 158 -12.51 -9.47 17.24
N VAL A 159 -12.27 -8.77 18.35
CA VAL A 159 -12.75 -7.39 18.55
C VAL A 159 -12.19 -6.44 17.48
N PHE A 160 -10.90 -6.54 17.18
CA PHE A 160 -10.26 -5.72 16.16
C PHE A 160 -10.83 -6.00 14.77
N PHE A 161 -10.96 -7.27 14.39
CA PHE A 161 -11.52 -7.66 13.10
C PHE A 161 -13.00 -7.29 12.95
N ALA A 162 -13.79 -7.43 14.01
CA ALA A 162 -15.19 -7.01 14.01
C ALA A 162 -15.32 -5.49 13.81
N ALA A 163 -14.47 -4.69 14.47
CA ALA A 163 -14.44 -3.25 14.28
C ALA A 163 -14.02 -2.87 12.84
N GLY A 164 -12.96 -3.47 12.29
CA GLY A 164 -12.51 -3.25 10.93
C GLY A 164 -13.55 -3.66 9.89
N ALA A 165 -14.18 -4.84 10.06
CA ALA A 165 -15.25 -5.31 9.19
C ALA A 165 -16.48 -4.39 9.25
N ALA A 166 -16.85 -3.90 10.42
CA ALA A 166 -17.96 -2.95 10.58
C ALA A 166 -17.69 -1.63 9.85
N ILE A 167 -16.46 -1.09 9.95
CA ILE A 167 -16.04 0.11 9.22
C ILE A 167 -16.10 -0.11 7.71
N MET A 168 -15.63 -1.25 7.21
CA MET A 168 -15.73 -1.63 5.79
C MET A 168 -17.20 -1.78 5.37
N TRP A 169 -18.03 -2.39 6.20
CA TRP A 169 -19.46 -2.59 5.94
C TRP A 169 -20.21 -1.26 5.81
N LEU A 170 -19.96 -0.31 6.72
CA LEU A 170 -20.51 1.03 6.68
C LEU A 170 -20.01 1.86 5.49
N GLY A 171 -18.98 1.39 4.81
CA GLY A 171 -18.39 2.10 3.67
C GLY A 171 -17.61 3.35 4.06
N LEU A 172 -17.23 3.45 5.33
CA LEU A 172 -16.45 4.57 5.84
C LEU A 172 -15.03 4.48 5.29
N GLN A 173 -14.82 5.10 4.15
CA GLN A 173 -13.46 5.39 3.68
C GLN A 173 -12.99 6.63 4.42
N ALA A 174 -11.79 6.55 4.98
CA ALA A 174 -11.16 7.74 5.51
C ALA A 174 -11.07 8.78 4.37
N THR A 175 -11.69 9.93 4.56
CA THR A 175 -11.50 11.04 3.63
C THR A 175 -10.04 11.45 3.70
N GLY A 176 -9.45 11.96 2.61
CA GLY A 176 -8.03 12.34 2.58
C GLY A 176 -7.60 13.28 3.71
N VAL A 177 -8.54 14.05 4.27
CA VAL A 177 -8.31 14.90 5.46
C VAL A 177 -8.11 14.05 6.72
N VAL A 178 -8.97 13.06 6.95
CA VAL A 178 -8.89 12.16 8.12
C VAL A 178 -7.66 11.29 8.04
N GLU A 179 -7.35 10.72 6.86
CA GLU A 179 -6.15 9.94 6.62
C GLU A 179 -4.88 10.77 6.84
N GLY A 180 -4.85 12.01 6.34
CA GLY A 180 -3.75 12.94 6.56
C GLY A 180 -3.56 13.31 8.04
N ALA A 181 -4.65 13.52 8.79
CA ALA A 181 -4.59 13.80 10.22
C ALA A 181 -4.05 12.60 11.01
N ILE A 182 -4.50 11.38 10.71
CA ILE A 182 -4.01 10.16 11.36
C ILE A 182 -2.53 9.96 11.04
N THR A 183 -2.12 10.06 9.78
CA THR A 183 -0.73 9.92 9.35
C THR A 183 0.19 10.95 10.02
N THR A 184 -0.28 12.20 10.15
CA THR A 184 0.45 13.25 10.87
C THR A 184 0.58 12.94 12.35
N ALA A 185 -0.50 12.51 13.00
CA ALA A 185 -0.47 12.09 14.40
C ALA A 185 0.48 10.92 14.62
N MET A 186 0.50 9.94 13.70
CA MET A 186 1.44 8.82 13.72
C MET A 186 2.89 9.29 13.64
N ALA A 187 3.21 10.19 12.71
CA ALA A 187 4.56 10.73 12.57
C ALA A 187 5.00 11.49 13.82
N VAL A 188 4.12 12.27 14.43
CA VAL A 188 4.40 13.00 15.68
C VAL A 188 4.65 12.02 16.84
N ILE A 189 3.82 11.01 17.02
CA ILE A 189 4.01 10.02 18.09
C ILE A 189 5.35 9.28 17.93
N LEU A 190 5.69 8.88 16.70
CA LEU A 190 6.99 8.24 16.43
C LEU A 190 8.16 9.19 16.75
N ALA A 191 8.07 10.45 16.35
CA ALA A 191 9.10 11.46 16.65
C ALA A 191 9.24 11.68 18.17
N VAL A 192 8.12 11.72 18.92
CA VAL A 192 8.12 11.82 20.38
C VAL A 192 8.77 10.59 21.02
N LEU A 193 8.43 9.37 20.60
CA LEU A 193 9.02 8.13 21.14
C LEU A 193 10.52 8.05 20.86
N ILE A 194 10.95 8.40 19.64
CA ILE A 194 12.38 8.45 19.27
C ILE A 194 13.09 9.50 20.13
N GLY A 195 12.54 10.72 20.20
CA GLY A 195 13.10 11.80 21.01
C GLY A 195 13.18 11.44 22.49
N TRP A 196 12.13 10.82 23.05
CA TRP A 196 12.12 10.35 24.44
C TRP A 196 13.20 9.29 24.69
N THR A 197 13.39 8.37 23.74
CA THR A 197 14.44 7.37 23.82
C THR A 197 15.84 8.00 23.85
N LEU A 198 16.10 8.93 22.94
CA LEU A 198 17.42 9.55 22.78
C LEU A 198 17.79 10.51 23.94
N LEU A 199 16.81 11.26 24.44
CA LEU A 199 17.00 12.27 25.48
C LEU A 199 16.84 11.71 26.92
N GLY A 200 16.13 10.57 27.07
CA GLY A 200 15.90 9.90 28.35
C GLY A 200 16.89 8.78 28.58
N PRO A 201 16.48 7.49 28.40
CA PRO A 201 17.36 6.36 28.71
C PRO A 201 18.58 6.27 27.79
N GLY A 202 18.55 6.89 26.62
CA GLY A 202 19.61 6.85 25.61
C GLY A 202 19.69 5.53 24.86
N ILE A 203 20.71 5.41 24.03
CA ILE A 203 20.98 4.23 23.21
C ILE A 203 22.37 3.67 23.51
N THR A 204 22.50 2.36 23.38
CA THR A 204 23.79 1.67 23.46
C THR A 204 24.30 1.39 22.05
N LEU A 205 25.35 2.12 21.63
CA LEU A 205 25.90 1.98 20.28
C LEU A 205 26.35 0.57 19.94
N GLY A 206 26.81 -0.21 20.94
CA GLY A 206 27.19 -1.62 20.77
C GLY A 206 26.05 -2.49 20.21
N ASN A 207 24.79 -2.16 20.49
CA ASN A 207 23.63 -2.86 19.96
C ASN A 207 23.42 -2.62 18.45
N LEU A 208 24.00 -1.55 17.89
CA LEU A 208 23.80 -1.13 16.49
C LEU A 208 24.90 -1.64 15.54
N TRP A 209 26.12 -1.92 16.07
CA TRP A 209 27.27 -2.33 15.25
C TRP A 209 27.30 -3.81 14.88
N VAL A 210 26.16 -4.48 14.95
CA VAL A 210 26.03 -5.88 14.52
C VAL A 210 25.73 -5.92 13.03
N PHE A 211 26.50 -6.72 12.28
CA PHE A 211 26.29 -6.96 10.86
C PHE A 211 26.42 -8.45 10.56
N ARG A 212 25.33 -9.06 10.10
CA ARG A 212 25.28 -10.48 9.71
C ARG A 212 24.64 -10.61 8.32
N PRO A 213 25.43 -10.80 7.26
CA PRO A 213 24.93 -10.78 5.88
C PRO A 213 23.89 -11.88 5.57
N GLY A 214 23.91 -13.00 6.28
CA GLY A 214 22.92 -14.08 6.13
C GLY A 214 21.47 -13.66 6.40
N PHE A 215 21.29 -12.58 7.17
CA PHE A 215 19.95 -12.06 7.49
C PHE A 215 19.45 -10.98 6.51
N ILE A 216 20.24 -10.58 5.51
CA ILE A 216 19.87 -9.51 4.60
C ILE A 216 18.61 -9.90 3.79
N ILE A 217 18.53 -11.12 3.24
CA ILE A 217 17.41 -11.55 2.39
C ILE A 217 16.09 -11.58 3.18
N PRO A 218 15.99 -12.21 4.39
CA PRO A 218 14.78 -12.13 5.22
C PRO A 218 14.34 -10.70 5.52
N ILE A 219 15.31 -9.83 5.86
CA ILE A 219 15.01 -8.41 6.16
C ILE A 219 14.56 -7.68 4.88
N VAL A 220 15.15 -7.97 3.71
CA VAL A 220 14.70 -7.43 2.41
C VAL A 220 13.25 -7.82 2.15
N ASN A 221 12.84 -9.06 2.39
CA ASN A 221 11.46 -9.50 2.19
C ASN A 221 10.47 -8.64 3.01
N LEU A 222 10.78 -8.42 4.27
CA LEU A 222 9.96 -7.54 5.10
C LEU A 222 10.04 -6.07 4.66
N ALA A 223 11.23 -5.59 4.30
CA ALA A 223 11.43 -4.23 3.79
C ALA A 223 10.63 -3.99 2.49
N VAL A 224 10.54 -4.98 1.61
CA VAL A 224 9.71 -4.90 0.39
C VAL A 224 8.25 -4.66 0.74
N PHE A 225 7.71 -5.35 1.76
CA PHE A 225 6.36 -5.09 2.25
C PHE A 225 6.19 -3.64 2.74
N THR A 226 7.17 -3.13 3.51
CA THR A 226 7.10 -1.77 4.07
C THR A 226 7.24 -0.65 3.03
N PHE A 227 7.77 -0.94 1.84
CA PHE A 227 7.89 0.02 0.75
C PHE A 227 6.84 -0.18 -0.36
N LEU A 228 5.83 -1.03 -0.16
CA LEU A 228 4.89 -1.46 -1.19
C LEU A 228 3.83 -0.38 -1.49
N ALA A 229 4.19 0.63 -2.27
CA ALA A 229 3.31 1.75 -2.65
C ALA A 229 3.09 1.90 -4.17
N GLN A 230 3.43 0.89 -4.99
CA GLN A 230 3.26 0.96 -6.44
C GLN A 230 1.80 1.15 -6.86
N TYR A 231 0.85 0.65 -6.09
CA TYR A 231 -0.57 0.71 -6.39
C TYR A 231 -1.19 2.10 -6.26
N VAL A 232 -0.57 3.03 -5.49
CA VAL A 232 -1.05 4.42 -5.41
C VAL A 232 -0.49 5.30 -6.53
N VAL A 233 0.56 4.87 -7.23
CA VAL A 233 1.24 5.68 -8.25
C VAL A 233 0.36 6.05 -9.44
N PRO A 234 -0.53 5.18 -9.98
CA PRO A 234 -1.41 5.56 -11.07
C PRO A 234 -2.37 6.71 -10.70
N GLU A 235 -2.84 6.73 -9.46
CA GLU A 235 -3.71 7.80 -8.95
C GLU A 235 -2.92 9.09 -8.75
N LEU A 236 -1.73 9.00 -8.16
CA LEU A 236 -0.81 10.12 -8.02
C LEU A 236 -0.47 10.76 -9.37
N ALA A 237 -0.13 9.94 -10.38
CA ALA A 237 0.20 10.43 -11.72
C ALA A 237 -0.97 11.17 -12.38
N ARG A 238 -2.22 10.73 -12.13
CA ARG A 238 -3.43 11.41 -12.60
C ARG A 238 -3.71 12.72 -11.88
N GLY A 239 -3.67 12.68 -10.55
CA GLY A 239 -3.94 13.85 -9.72
C GLY A 239 -2.92 14.98 -9.92
N MET A 240 -1.73 14.67 -10.40
CA MET A 240 -0.66 15.63 -10.65
C MET A 240 -0.51 16.08 -12.11
N LYS A 241 -1.43 15.72 -13.02
CA LYS A 241 -1.33 16.05 -14.46
C LYS A 241 -1.18 17.55 -14.76
N GLY A 242 -1.69 18.44 -13.91
CA GLY A 242 -1.56 19.89 -14.05
C GLY A 242 -0.21 20.48 -13.63
N HIS A 243 0.68 19.69 -13.05
CA HIS A 243 1.97 20.13 -12.56
C HIS A 243 3.08 19.96 -13.61
N ARG A 244 4.26 20.57 -13.35
CA ARG A 244 5.44 20.37 -14.21
C ARG A 244 5.75 18.88 -14.36
N ALA A 245 6.17 18.47 -15.55
CA ALA A 245 6.46 17.08 -15.89
C ALA A 245 7.40 16.36 -14.88
N GLY A 246 8.36 17.09 -14.32
CA GLY A 246 9.29 16.58 -13.31
C GLY A 246 8.73 16.52 -11.88
N ALA A 247 7.51 16.99 -11.59
CA ALA A 247 6.97 16.99 -10.24
C ALA A 247 6.67 15.55 -9.74
N ILE A 248 6.15 14.69 -10.60
CA ILE A 248 5.80 13.31 -10.23
C ILE A 248 7.02 12.50 -9.76
N PRO A 249 8.12 12.39 -10.54
CA PRO A 249 9.29 11.64 -10.09
C PRO A 249 9.93 12.24 -8.84
N VAL A 250 9.97 13.56 -8.69
CA VAL A 250 10.49 14.21 -7.49
C VAL A 250 9.61 13.84 -6.27
N THR A 251 8.29 13.89 -6.42
CA THR A 251 7.35 13.49 -5.35
C THR A 251 7.56 12.05 -4.92
N ILE A 252 7.74 11.11 -5.88
CA ILE A 252 8.01 9.70 -5.58
C ILE A 252 9.33 9.56 -4.82
N VAL A 253 10.41 10.15 -5.33
CA VAL A 253 11.74 10.03 -4.71
C VAL A 253 11.76 10.64 -3.30
N VAL A 254 11.21 11.86 -3.13
CA VAL A 254 11.15 12.52 -1.81
C VAL A 254 10.30 11.71 -0.83
N GLY A 255 9.12 11.24 -1.26
CA GLY A 255 8.26 10.40 -0.42
C GLY A 255 8.96 9.12 0.04
N MET A 256 9.65 8.43 -0.86
CA MET A 256 10.41 7.22 -0.57
C MET A 256 11.64 7.49 0.32
N CYS A 257 12.34 8.61 0.14
CA CYS A 257 13.46 8.99 1.01
C CYS A 257 12.99 9.27 2.44
N ILE A 258 11.90 10.04 2.61
CA ILE A 258 11.34 10.32 3.94
C ILE A 258 10.87 9.02 4.60
N THR A 259 10.19 8.16 3.84
CA THR A 259 9.79 6.82 4.29
C THR A 259 11.01 6.01 4.75
N GLY A 260 12.03 5.87 3.91
CA GLY A 260 13.25 5.11 4.22
C GLY A 260 13.97 5.62 5.46
N PHE A 261 14.07 6.94 5.61
CA PHE A 261 14.63 7.55 6.82
C PHE A 261 13.82 7.17 8.07
N THR A 262 12.49 7.25 8.01
CA THR A 262 11.62 6.91 9.14
C THR A 262 11.68 5.43 9.47
N LEU A 263 11.70 4.54 8.45
CA LEU A 263 11.84 3.10 8.61
C LEU A 263 13.21 2.70 9.20
N ALA A 264 14.25 3.51 9.05
CA ALA A 264 15.55 3.33 9.70
C ALA A 264 15.58 3.93 11.11
N ALA A 265 14.96 5.09 11.34
CA ALA A 265 15.00 5.82 12.60
C ALA A 265 14.33 5.07 13.76
N VAL A 266 13.20 4.39 13.48
CA VAL A 266 12.49 3.60 14.51
C VAL A 266 13.33 2.40 14.99
N PRO A 267 13.86 1.53 14.11
CA PRO A 267 14.77 0.47 14.55
C PRO A 267 16.07 0.98 15.19
N PHE A 268 16.59 2.13 14.73
CA PHE A 268 17.75 2.76 15.36
C PHE A 268 17.50 3.05 16.83
N ALA A 269 16.39 3.70 17.17
CA ALA A 269 16.05 4.01 18.56
C ALA A 269 15.69 2.74 19.35
N ALA A 270 14.87 1.86 18.78
CA ALA A 270 14.39 0.66 19.46
C ALA A 270 15.50 -0.37 19.69
N LEU A 271 16.29 -0.73 18.68
CA LEU A 271 17.43 -1.66 18.84
C LEU A 271 18.55 -1.03 19.65
N GLY A 272 18.79 0.28 19.50
CA GLY A 272 19.77 0.98 20.32
C GLY A 272 19.46 0.91 21.82
N LEU A 273 18.17 1.00 22.20
CA LEU A 273 17.73 0.90 23.58
C LEU A 273 17.65 -0.55 24.07
N LEU A 274 17.05 -1.44 23.30
CA LEU A 274 16.63 -2.78 23.73
C LEU A 274 17.61 -3.91 23.30
N GLY A 275 18.47 -3.65 22.31
CA GLY A 275 19.30 -4.69 21.71
C GLY A 275 18.43 -5.78 21.05
N THR A 276 18.65 -7.02 21.44
CA THR A 276 17.88 -8.18 20.93
C THR A 276 16.57 -8.44 21.69
N GLN A 277 16.29 -7.69 22.76
CA GLN A 277 15.08 -7.85 23.59
C GLN A 277 13.86 -7.13 22.99
N VAL A 278 13.59 -7.35 21.73
CA VAL A 278 12.48 -6.73 20.97
C VAL A 278 11.35 -7.72 20.75
N THR A 279 10.12 -7.22 20.77
CA THR A 279 8.91 -7.99 20.47
C THR A 279 8.53 -7.87 18.99
N GLU A 280 7.70 -8.79 18.45
CA GLU A 280 7.24 -8.75 17.07
C GLU A 280 6.53 -7.42 16.74
N VAL A 281 5.72 -6.91 17.66
CA VAL A 281 5.20 -5.55 17.64
C VAL A 281 6.06 -4.71 18.57
N ILE A 282 6.97 -3.93 18.02
CA ILE A 282 8.03 -3.25 18.78
C ILE A 282 7.51 -2.32 19.88
N THR A 283 6.32 -1.74 19.69
CA THR A 283 5.76 -0.80 20.68
C THR A 283 5.55 -1.42 22.05
N LEU A 284 5.35 -2.72 22.15
CA LEU A 284 5.21 -3.43 23.42
C LEU A 284 6.50 -3.32 24.27
N ALA A 285 7.61 -3.85 23.77
CA ALA A 285 8.88 -3.83 24.50
C ALA A 285 9.50 -2.43 24.60
N TRP A 286 9.38 -1.63 23.55
CA TRP A 286 9.98 -0.29 23.50
C TRP A 286 9.34 0.65 24.50
N SER A 287 8.02 0.70 24.53
CA SER A 287 7.29 1.60 25.40
C SER A 287 7.31 1.19 26.88
N GLU A 288 7.42 -0.12 27.16
CA GLU A 288 7.59 -0.62 28.53
C GLU A 288 8.83 -0.03 29.20
N ARG A 289 9.93 0.12 28.45
CA ARG A 289 11.16 0.76 28.94
C ARG A 289 11.06 2.27 29.13
N LEU A 290 10.14 2.93 28.43
CA LEU A 290 9.92 4.38 28.49
C LEU A 290 8.91 4.79 29.59
N GLY A 291 8.20 3.83 30.18
CA GLY A 291 7.23 4.03 31.25
C GLY A 291 5.78 4.00 30.79
N HIS A 292 4.86 4.00 31.76
CA HIS A 292 3.43 3.70 31.54
C HIS A 292 2.74 4.66 30.55
N ALA A 293 3.05 5.94 30.55
CA ALA A 293 2.45 6.90 29.61
C ALA A 293 2.89 6.61 28.17
N ALA A 294 4.17 6.31 27.95
CA ALA A 294 4.70 5.90 26.66
C ALA A 294 4.09 4.56 26.20
N PHE A 295 3.89 3.63 27.13
CA PHE A 295 3.26 2.34 26.85
C PHE A 295 1.84 2.51 26.29
N ILE A 296 0.97 3.27 26.95
CA ILE A 296 -0.39 3.52 26.47
C ILE A 296 -0.37 4.23 25.10
N MET A 297 0.41 5.32 25.00
CA MET A 297 0.47 6.14 23.78
C MET A 297 0.97 5.32 22.57
N ALA A 298 2.05 4.55 22.73
CA ALA A 298 2.64 3.78 21.65
C ALA A 298 1.74 2.62 21.19
N ASN A 299 1.06 1.95 22.13
CA ASN A 299 0.20 0.82 21.78
C ASN A 299 -1.14 1.26 21.18
N ILE A 300 -1.72 2.39 21.62
CA ILE A 300 -2.87 3.00 20.93
C ILE A 300 -2.47 3.44 19.51
N PHE A 301 -1.31 4.08 19.37
CA PHE A 301 -0.77 4.42 18.05
C PHE A 301 -0.67 3.19 17.14
N ALA A 302 -0.10 2.08 17.63
CA ALA A 302 0.08 0.86 16.84
C ALA A 302 -1.28 0.26 16.42
N LEU A 303 -2.28 0.26 17.31
CA LEU A 303 -3.66 -0.17 16.98
C LEU A 303 -4.30 0.73 15.91
N CYS A 304 -4.14 2.04 16.02
CA CYS A 304 -4.63 2.99 15.00
C CYS A 304 -3.93 2.77 13.65
N ALA A 305 -2.61 2.57 13.66
CA ALA A 305 -1.82 2.29 12.48
C ALA A 305 -2.24 0.99 11.78
N MET A 306 -2.48 -0.07 12.56
CA MET A 306 -2.98 -1.34 12.03
C MET A 306 -4.42 -1.20 11.52
N MET A 307 -5.30 -0.43 12.19
CA MET A 307 -6.68 -0.24 11.76
C MET A 307 -6.78 0.52 10.45
N THR A 308 -6.04 1.61 10.27
CA THR A 308 -6.01 2.36 9.01
C THR A 308 -5.50 1.48 7.86
N SER A 309 -4.44 0.72 8.10
CA SER A 309 -3.89 -0.23 7.13
C SER A 309 -4.87 -1.38 6.85
N PHE A 310 -5.57 -1.90 7.87
CA PHE A 310 -6.62 -2.92 7.71
C PHE A 310 -7.71 -2.44 6.76
N ILE A 311 -8.19 -1.21 6.95
CA ILE A 311 -9.25 -0.62 6.13
C ILE A 311 -8.75 -0.43 4.68
N ALA A 312 -7.57 0.15 4.49
CA ALA A 312 -7.01 0.42 3.17
C ALA A 312 -6.76 -0.87 2.37
N ILE A 313 -6.07 -1.84 2.98
CA ILE A 313 -5.77 -3.14 2.35
C ILE A 313 -7.04 -3.96 2.19
N GLY A 314 -7.95 -3.93 3.17
CA GLY A 314 -9.24 -4.60 3.11
C GLY A 314 -10.09 -4.13 1.93
N PHE A 315 -10.26 -2.82 1.75
CA PHE A 315 -10.97 -2.28 0.57
C PHE A 315 -10.27 -2.63 -0.74
N THR A 316 -8.94 -2.54 -0.79
CA THR A 316 -8.18 -2.90 -2.00
C THR A 316 -8.38 -4.37 -2.36
N THR A 317 -8.31 -5.27 -1.37
CA THR A 317 -8.51 -6.71 -1.56
C THR A 317 -9.95 -7.02 -1.96
N MET A 318 -10.94 -6.43 -1.28
CA MET A 318 -12.36 -6.59 -1.61
C MET A 318 -12.65 -6.15 -3.05
N ARG A 319 -12.19 -4.95 -3.45
CA ARG A 319 -12.38 -4.46 -4.81
C ARG A 319 -11.70 -5.31 -5.86
N ASN A 320 -10.51 -5.83 -5.55
CA ASN A 320 -9.80 -6.74 -6.43
C ASN A 320 -10.60 -8.05 -6.65
N VAL A 321 -11.24 -8.58 -5.59
CA VAL A 321 -12.15 -9.72 -5.70
C VAL A 321 -13.37 -9.39 -6.55
N LEU A 322 -14.03 -8.27 -6.28
CA LEU A 322 -15.21 -7.85 -7.05
C LEU A 322 -14.88 -7.64 -8.54
N ASP A 323 -13.74 -7.02 -8.83
CA ASP A 323 -13.29 -6.73 -10.20
C ASP A 323 -13.02 -8.02 -11.01
N ILE A 324 -12.37 -9.01 -10.42
CA ILE A 324 -12.05 -10.26 -11.14
C ILE A 324 -13.31 -11.03 -11.53
N PHE A 325 -14.36 -10.98 -10.68
CA PHE A 325 -15.65 -11.61 -10.94
C PHE A 325 -16.64 -10.71 -11.68
N HIS A 326 -16.27 -9.47 -12.00
CA HIS A 326 -17.15 -8.45 -12.58
C HIS A 326 -18.41 -8.18 -11.75
N TRP A 327 -18.29 -8.24 -10.43
CA TRP A 327 -19.38 -7.99 -9.49
C TRP A 327 -19.46 -6.49 -9.15
N PRO A 328 -20.68 -5.92 -9.03
CA PRO A 328 -20.85 -4.53 -8.59
C PRO A 328 -20.46 -4.34 -7.12
N GLU A 329 -19.91 -3.17 -6.77
CA GLU A 329 -19.59 -2.78 -5.38
C GLU A 329 -20.84 -2.38 -4.58
N GLU A 330 -21.99 -3.06 -4.81
CA GLU A 330 -23.29 -2.73 -4.21
C GLU A 330 -24.06 -4.00 -3.78
N GLY A 331 -25.00 -3.82 -2.85
CA GLY A 331 -25.91 -4.89 -2.43
C GLY A 331 -25.18 -6.12 -1.88
N LEU A 332 -25.70 -7.31 -2.23
CA LEU A 332 -25.19 -8.59 -1.74
C LEU A 332 -23.73 -8.86 -2.13
N TYR A 333 -23.32 -8.47 -3.33
CA TYR A 333 -21.94 -8.71 -3.81
C TYR A 333 -20.90 -8.00 -2.96
N ARG A 334 -21.19 -6.80 -2.48
CA ARG A 334 -20.31 -6.07 -1.56
C ARG A 334 -20.15 -6.83 -0.23
N HIS A 335 -21.22 -7.38 0.32
CA HIS A 335 -21.17 -8.15 1.56
C HIS A 335 -20.36 -9.43 1.38
N VAL A 336 -20.54 -10.12 0.26
CA VAL A 336 -19.74 -11.30 -0.10
C VAL A 336 -18.26 -10.92 -0.27
N GLY A 337 -17.97 -9.82 -0.94
CA GLY A 337 -16.59 -9.31 -1.10
C GLY A 337 -15.91 -9.00 0.24
N ILE A 338 -16.61 -8.37 1.18
CA ILE A 338 -16.12 -8.13 2.56
C ILE A 338 -15.86 -9.47 3.26
N ALA A 339 -16.81 -10.39 3.19
CA ALA A 339 -16.66 -11.71 3.80
C ALA A 339 -15.44 -12.47 3.23
N MET A 340 -15.27 -12.50 1.91
CA MET A 340 -14.11 -13.11 1.25
C MET A 340 -12.78 -12.45 1.59
N THR A 341 -12.80 -11.21 2.04
CA THR A 341 -11.62 -10.48 2.48
C THR A 341 -11.28 -10.73 3.94
N VAL A 342 -12.27 -10.74 4.82
CA VAL A 342 -12.08 -10.73 6.28
C VAL A 342 -11.97 -12.15 6.84
N PHE A 343 -12.80 -13.10 6.38
CA PHE A 343 -12.85 -14.45 6.96
C PHE A 343 -11.61 -15.31 6.67
N PRO A 344 -11.04 -15.36 5.44
CA PRO A 344 -9.89 -16.23 5.19
C PRO A 344 -8.69 -15.93 6.09
N PRO A 345 -8.24 -14.67 6.27
CA PRO A 345 -7.14 -14.37 7.20
C PRO A 345 -7.45 -14.77 8.63
N LEU A 346 -8.69 -14.56 9.09
CA LEU A 346 -9.11 -14.90 10.44
C LEU A 346 -9.13 -16.42 10.67
N ILE A 347 -9.62 -17.20 9.69
CA ILE A 347 -9.60 -18.68 9.73
C ILE A 347 -8.15 -19.17 9.78
N ILE A 348 -7.26 -18.65 8.92
CA ILE A 348 -5.84 -19.03 8.88
C ILE A 348 -5.17 -18.74 10.22
N PHE A 349 -5.46 -17.58 10.83
CA PHE A 349 -4.97 -17.24 12.16
C PHE A 349 -5.43 -18.27 13.20
N PHE A 350 -6.70 -18.62 13.26
CA PHE A 350 -7.21 -19.61 14.22
C PHE A 350 -6.78 -21.06 13.91
N CYS A 351 -6.34 -21.34 12.68
CA CYS A 351 -5.72 -22.63 12.33
C CYS A 351 -4.26 -22.75 12.81
N GLY A 352 -3.72 -21.72 13.47
CA GLY A 352 -2.41 -21.78 14.13
C GLY A 352 -1.30 -20.97 13.49
N PHE A 353 -1.59 -20.15 12.49
CA PHE A 353 -0.61 -19.25 11.90
C PHE A 353 -0.63 -17.87 12.59
N HIS A 354 0.21 -17.70 13.61
CA HIS A 354 0.17 -16.55 14.53
C HIS A 354 1.32 -15.54 14.40
N GLY A 355 2.25 -15.71 13.47
CA GLY A 355 3.45 -14.86 13.37
C GLY A 355 3.16 -13.51 12.69
N PHE A 356 3.23 -12.41 13.43
CA PHE A 356 3.09 -11.05 12.89
C PHE A 356 4.18 -10.73 11.86
N VAL A 357 5.45 -10.86 12.26
CA VAL A 357 6.60 -10.59 11.40
C VAL A 357 6.70 -11.60 10.25
N GLN A 358 6.41 -12.87 10.54
CA GLN A 358 6.47 -13.93 9.54
C GLN A 358 5.45 -13.72 8.43
N ALA A 359 4.19 -13.36 8.77
CA ALA A 359 3.16 -13.06 7.78
C ALA A 359 3.54 -11.89 6.88
N LEU A 360 4.09 -10.82 7.44
CA LEU A 360 4.56 -9.66 6.66
C LEU A 360 5.77 -10.00 5.77
N THR A 361 6.69 -10.82 6.26
CA THR A 361 7.87 -11.27 5.51
C THR A 361 7.47 -12.11 4.30
N TYR A 362 6.53 -13.04 4.45
CA TYR A 362 6.00 -13.81 3.33
C TYR A 362 5.21 -12.94 2.35
N THR A 363 4.42 -12.01 2.87
CA THR A 363 3.68 -11.04 2.04
C THR A 363 4.62 -10.23 1.16
N GLY A 364 5.71 -9.69 1.73
CA GLY A 364 6.73 -8.97 0.98
C GLY A 364 7.46 -9.83 -0.03
N GLY A 365 7.84 -11.05 0.38
CA GLY A 365 8.54 -12.00 -0.49
C GLY A 365 7.72 -12.47 -1.69
N PHE A 366 6.42 -12.73 -1.52
CA PHE A 366 5.55 -13.16 -2.62
C PHE A 366 4.89 -11.99 -3.35
N ALA A 367 3.99 -11.30 -2.66
CA ALA A 367 3.20 -10.24 -3.29
C ALA A 367 4.07 -9.03 -3.65
N GLY A 368 4.91 -8.60 -2.72
CA GLY A 368 5.80 -7.46 -2.94
C GLY A 368 6.79 -7.70 -4.07
N ALA A 369 7.35 -8.91 -4.19
CA ALA A 369 8.23 -9.27 -5.30
C ALA A 369 7.51 -9.19 -6.65
N ILE A 370 6.31 -9.77 -6.77
CA ILE A 370 5.51 -9.72 -8.00
C ILE A 370 5.18 -8.27 -8.36
N ILE A 371 4.63 -7.49 -7.41
CA ILE A 371 4.23 -6.10 -7.63
C ILE A 371 5.43 -5.22 -8.00
N SER A 372 6.63 -5.56 -7.54
CA SER A 372 7.85 -4.81 -7.87
C SER A 372 8.47 -5.21 -9.22
N ILE A 373 8.35 -6.47 -9.65
CA ILE A 373 8.87 -6.96 -10.93
C ILE A 373 7.94 -6.58 -12.11
N VAL A 374 6.63 -6.68 -11.94
CA VAL A 374 5.64 -6.42 -13.00
C VAL A 374 5.83 -5.06 -13.69
N PRO A 375 6.14 -3.95 -13.00
CA PRO A 375 6.39 -2.65 -13.63
C PRO A 375 7.54 -2.63 -14.65
N VAL A 376 8.54 -3.53 -14.53
CA VAL A 376 9.61 -3.67 -15.51
C VAL A 376 9.06 -4.16 -16.86
N MET A 377 8.13 -5.12 -16.81
CA MET A 377 7.45 -5.67 -17.99
C MET A 377 6.46 -4.64 -18.55
N LEU A 378 5.69 -4.00 -17.69
CA LEU A 378 4.74 -2.95 -18.06
C LEU A 378 5.41 -1.79 -18.78
N LEU A 379 6.55 -1.31 -18.30
CA LEU A 379 7.30 -0.23 -18.93
C LEU A 379 7.72 -0.60 -20.35
N THR A 380 8.19 -1.84 -20.54
CA THR A 380 8.62 -2.32 -21.85
C THR A 380 7.45 -2.38 -22.84
N ALA A 381 6.30 -2.87 -22.40
CA ALA A 381 5.09 -2.94 -23.21
C ALA A 381 4.49 -1.54 -23.49
N ALA A 382 4.41 -0.67 -22.47
CA ALA A 382 3.87 0.67 -22.61
C ALA A 382 4.72 1.59 -23.51
N ARG A 383 6.03 1.35 -23.59
CA ARG A 383 6.90 2.05 -24.54
C ARG A 383 6.64 1.66 -25.99
N ARG A 384 6.10 0.46 -26.24
CA ARG A 384 5.75 -0.03 -27.58
C ARG A 384 4.30 0.28 -27.97
N PHE A 385 3.38 0.18 -27.02
CA PHE A 385 1.94 0.16 -27.24
C PHE A 385 1.20 1.26 -26.47
N GLY A 386 1.90 2.25 -25.91
CA GLY A 386 1.29 3.36 -25.17
C GLY A 386 0.43 4.24 -26.08
N ASP A 387 -0.65 4.81 -25.51
CA ASP A 387 -1.61 5.63 -26.24
C ASP A 387 -1.03 7.01 -26.60
N VAL A 388 -0.15 7.54 -25.74
CA VAL A 388 0.37 8.92 -25.84
C VAL A 388 1.84 8.98 -25.44
N THR A 389 2.54 10.00 -25.94
CA THR A 389 3.86 10.38 -25.46
C THR A 389 3.73 11.03 -24.09
N PRO A 390 4.40 10.51 -23.05
CA PRO A 390 4.27 11.04 -21.71
C PRO A 390 4.99 12.38 -21.57
N ALA A 391 4.48 13.25 -20.70
CA ALA A 391 5.14 14.50 -20.35
C ALA A 391 6.50 14.29 -19.65
N TRP A 392 6.69 13.13 -19.03
CA TRP A 392 7.93 12.68 -18.40
C TRP A 392 8.15 11.19 -18.66
N ALA A 393 9.40 10.80 -18.87
CA ALA A 393 9.81 9.42 -19.10
C ALA A 393 11.12 9.09 -18.37
N ASN A 394 11.26 7.85 -17.94
CA ASN A 394 12.50 7.36 -17.36
C ASN A 394 13.61 7.34 -18.44
N THR A 395 14.75 7.94 -18.10
CA THR A 395 15.96 7.93 -18.93
C THR A 395 16.94 6.86 -18.44
N TRP A 396 17.96 7.25 -17.67
CA TRP A 396 18.94 6.33 -17.06
C TRP A 396 18.33 5.37 -16.03
N GLN A 397 17.21 5.74 -15.38
CA GLN A 397 16.49 4.90 -14.43
C GLN A 397 15.99 3.59 -15.08
N ALA A 398 15.72 3.61 -16.39
CA ALA A 398 15.29 2.45 -17.15
C ALA A 398 16.46 1.65 -17.77
N HIS A 399 17.69 1.88 -17.30
CA HIS A 399 18.86 1.13 -17.78
C HIS A 399 18.70 -0.39 -17.54
N PRO A 400 19.14 -1.26 -18.46
CA PRO A 400 19.00 -2.71 -18.32
C PRO A 400 19.56 -3.28 -17.02
N LEU A 401 20.65 -2.72 -16.49
CA LEU A 401 21.23 -3.15 -15.21
C LEU A 401 20.26 -2.92 -14.03
N ILE A 402 19.56 -1.78 -14.00
CA ILE A 402 18.58 -1.49 -12.93
C ILE A 402 17.38 -2.43 -13.03
N ARG A 403 16.88 -2.66 -14.25
CA ARG A 403 15.80 -3.63 -14.51
C ARG A 403 16.21 -5.04 -14.12
N GLY A 404 17.44 -5.43 -14.47
CA GLY A 404 18.03 -6.70 -14.07
C GLY A 404 18.16 -6.84 -12.56
N ALA A 405 18.61 -5.79 -11.87
CA ALA A 405 18.73 -5.77 -10.41
C ALA A 405 17.35 -5.94 -9.73
N ILE A 406 16.29 -5.27 -10.23
CA ILE A 406 14.92 -5.44 -9.74
C ILE A 406 14.49 -6.90 -9.87
N ILE A 407 14.66 -7.50 -11.06
CA ILE A 407 14.24 -8.89 -11.31
C ILE A 407 15.03 -9.87 -10.43
N VAL A 408 16.35 -9.70 -10.33
CA VAL A 408 17.21 -10.61 -9.56
C VAL A 408 16.93 -10.51 -8.07
N VAL A 409 16.94 -9.30 -7.51
CA VAL A 409 16.75 -9.12 -6.05
C VAL A 409 15.36 -9.58 -5.61
N TYR A 410 14.31 -9.18 -6.31
CA TYR A 410 12.95 -9.60 -5.95
C TYR A 410 12.65 -11.04 -6.35
N GLY A 411 13.30 -11.57 -7.39
CA GLY A 411 13.29 -13.00 -7.71
C GLY A 411 13.92 -13.85 -6.60
N LEU A 412 15.07 -13.42 -6.05
CA LEU A 412 15.69 -14.06 -4.89
C LEU A 412 14.82 -13.95 -3.64
N ALA A 413 14.19 -12.79 -3.42
CA ALA A 413 13.23 -12.59 -2.33
C ALA A 413 12.04 -13.57 -2.41
N PHE A 414 11.49 -13.77 -3.62
CA PHE A 414 10.42 -14.73 -3.88
C PHE A 414 10.86 -16.17 -3.61
N VAL A 415 12.02 -16.57 -4.15
CA VAL A 415 12.57 -17.92 -3.95
C VAL A 415 12.85 -18.19 -2.48
N TYR A 416 13.44 -17.22 -1.77
CA TYR A 416 13.68 -17.35 -0.34
C TYR A 416 12.37 -17.56 0.44
N ALA A 417 11.33 -16.76 0.15
CA ALA A 417 10.02 -16.91 0.80
C ALA A 417 9.42 -18.31 0.52
N ALA A 418 9.56 -18.83 -0.69
CA ALA A 418 9.09 -20.17 -1.03
C ALA A 418 9.86 -21.28 -0.29
N LEU A 419 11.18 -21.17 -0.20
CA LEU A 419 12.02 -22.13 0.52
C LEU A 419 11.79 -22.06 2.05
N SER A 420 11.55 -20.88 2.59
CA SER A 420 11.28 -20.69 4.01
C SER A 420 9.96 -21.36 4.46
N ILE A 421 8.92 -21.34 3.61
CA ILE A 421 7.67 -22.06 3.90
C ILE A 421 7.89 -23.58 3.96
N THR A 422 8.77 -24.12 3.14
CA THR A 422 9.07 -25.57 3.12
C THR A 422 10.01 -26.01 4.24
N GLY A 423 10.51 -25.06 5.06
CA GLY A 423 11.50 -25.35 6.11
C GLY A 423 12.91 -25.67 5.61
N MET A 424 13.20 -25.40 4.33
CA MET A 424 14.53 -25.62 3.74
C MET A 424 15.53 -24.52 4.12
N VAL A 425 15.04 -23.34 4.45
CA VAL A 425 15.81 -22.20 4.96
C VAL A 425 15.01 -21.54 6.07
N GLY A 426 15.64 -21.27 7.20
CA GLY A 426 15.05 -20.65 8.38
C GLY A 426 16.08 -19.87 9.17
#